data_9a3aeca9087bd33362f9af90802e08a8
#
_entry.id   9a3aeca9087bd33362f9af90802e08a8
#
_cell.length_a   1.000
_cell.length_b   1.000
_cell.length_c   1.000
_cell.angle_alpha   90.00
_cell.angle_beta   90.00
_cell.angle_gamma   90.00
#
_symmetry.space_group_name_H-M   'P 1'
#
loop_
_entity.id
_entity.type
_entity.pdbx_description
1 polymer ?
#
loop_
_entity_poly.entity_id
_entity_poly.type
_entity_poly.pdbx_seq_one_letter_code
_entity_poly.pdbx_strand_id
1 'polypeptide(L)'
;FASEDFCDTVDMFAEYTYCIYSTHKHTPERPRLRLIIPLSRDCTADEYEAVARRLADDIGIDMFDDTTYQAQRLMYWPSTSIDGEYVFKHTENKLLDVDRILSTYTDWKDVSQWPTSSRTVKNKERLLKKQEDPTQKRGIIGAFCRSYDVKAVISKFLPDIYSPCENTDRYTFVNGSTAAGLVIYEDGKFAYSNHATDPAGGQLCNAFDLVRIHRYGNLDDEAKDGTPTVKLPSYLAMQDFASQDKEVRLLMHKERTQSCTEDFNGIVGQDGESNDDWILELATDSKNNNLPTIDNCLKIFKNDMQLKGKMAYNSFTRRHTALGTLPWDKTDEQREWTDTDDAGLRHYTESLYGIKSKAAIQDAWTLVSMANQYNPVQDYLSSLEWDGISRAETLFIDYLGVDDNLYTRASTRKMLVAAVARIFNPGVKYD
;
A
#
# COMPACT_ATOMS: atom_id res chain seq x y z
N PHE A 1 4.16 -4.86 -48.19
CA PHE A 1 5.17 -5.83 -48.58
C PHE A 1 4.51 -6.86 -49.51
N ALA A 2 4.99 -6.99 -50.74
CA ALA A 2 4.58 -8.09 -51.59
C ALA A 2 5.28 -9.38 -51.12
N SER A 3 4.65 -10.53 -51.34
CA SER A 3 5.24 -11.83 -50.97
C SER A 3 6.56 -12.10 -51.71
N GLU A 4 6.70 -11.57 -52.91
CA GLU A 4 7.93 -11.65 -53.71
C GLU A 4 9.08 -10.90 -53.05
N ASP A 5 8.88 -9.67 -52.56
CA ASP A 5 9.91 -8.87 -51.90
C ASP A 5 10.45 -9.57 -50.64
N PHE A 6 9.59 -10.25 -49.87
CA PHE A 6 10.01 -11.03 -48.71
C PHE A 6 10.86 -12.23 -49.11
N CYS A 7 10.44 -12.97 -50.14
CA CYS A 7 11.18 -14.11 -50.64
C CYS A 7 12.55 -13.71 -51.19
N ASP A 8 12.64 -12.60 -51.93
CA ASP A 8 13.88 -12.06 -52.43
C ASP A 8 14.81 -11.57 -51.32
N THR A 9 14.25 -10.95 -50.27
CA THR A 9 15.02 -10.56 -49.08
C THR A 9 15.59 -11.78 -48.38
N VAL A 10 14.80 -12.86 -48.20
CA VAL A 10 15.29 -14.10 -47.58
C VAL A 10 16.36 -14.77 -48.47
N ASP A 11 16.24 -14.69 -49.78
CA ASP A 11 17.27 -15.23 -50.69
C ASP A 11 18.64 -14.54 -50.52
N MET A 12 18.69 -13.27 -50.18
CA MET A 12 19.96 -12.59 -49.88
C MET A 12 20.67 -13.17 -48.65
N PHE A 13 19.92 -13.85 -47.78
CA PHE A 13 20.44 -14.58 -46.61
C PHE A 13 20.56 -16.08 -46.84
N ALA A 14 20.50 -16.54 -48.08
CA ALA A 14 20.30 -17.94 -48.52
C ALA A 14 21.52 -18.86 -48.32
N GLU A 15 22.46 -18.55 -47.39
CA GLU A 15 23.48 -19.52 -46.99
C GLU A 15 22.89 -20.76 -46.29
N TYR A 16 21.63 -20.70 -45.86
CA TYR A 16 20.96 -21.71 -45.04
C TYR A 16 19.85 -22.43 -45.80
N THR A 17 19.58 -23.66 -45.39
CA THR A 17 18.36 -24.37 -45.77
C THR A 17 17.15 -23.66 -45.19
N TYR A 18 16.16 -23.35 -46.01
CA TYR A 18 14.90 -22.81 -45.54
C TYR A 18 13.70 -23.30 -46.36
N CYS A 19 12.51 -23.16 -45.78
CA CYS A 19 11.27 -23.34 -46.46
C CYS A 19 10.31 -22.17 -46.13
N ILE A 20 9.74 -21.57 -47.15
CA ILE A 20 8.68 -20.55 -47.02
C ILE A 20 7.38 -21.15 -47.57
N TYR A 21 6.29 -20.99 -46.85
CA TYR A 21 4.95 -21.33 -47.34
C TYR A 21 3.92 -20.34 -46.89
N SER A 22 2.86 -20.16 -47.68
CA SER A 22 1.72 -19.33 -47.39
C SER A 22 0.78 -20.01 -46.40
N THR A 23 0.12 -19.23 -45.56
CA THR A 23 -0.92 -19.70 -44.63
C THR A 23 -2.30 -19.53 -45.21
N HIS A 24 -3.33 -20.20 -44.66
CA HIS A 24 -4.70 -20.26 -45.18
C HIS A 24 -5.34 -18.92 -45.56
N LYS A 25 -4.97 -17.83 -44.84
CA LYS A 25 -5.50 -16.47 -45.05
C LYS A 25 -4.54 -15.59 -45.85
N HIS A 26 -3.62 -16.15 -46.57
CA HIS A 26 -2.68 -15.40 -47.41
C HIS A 26 -3.40 -14.85 -48.65
N THR A 27 -3.09 -13.59 -48.97
CA THR A 27 -3.41 -12.97 -50.27
C THR A 27 -2.21 -12.14 -50.74
N PRO A 28 -2.07 -11.86 -52.03
CA PRO A 28 -0.96 -11.01 -52.52
C PRO A 28 -0.92 -9.63 -51.86
N GLU A 29 -2.10 -9.03 -51.57
CA GLU A 29 -2.20 -7.71 -50.95
C GLU A 29 -1.97 -7.74 -49.44
N ARG A 30 -2.10 -8.91 -48.83
CA ARG A 30 -1.84 -9.15 -47.40
C ARG A 30 -1.08 -10.45 -47.21
N PRO A 31 0.21 -10.47 -47.53
CA PRO A 31 1.03 -11.66 -47.43
C PRO A 31 1.03 -12.22 -46.00
N ARG A 32 0.83 -13.54 -45.92
CA ARG A 32 0.92 -14.30 -44.66
C ARG A 32 1.76 -15.53 -44.92
N LEU A 33 3.04 -15.38 -44.69
CA LEU A 33 4.04 -16.39 -44.96
C LEU A 33 4.59 -16.96 -43.66
N ARG A 34 5.11 -18.17 -43.72
CA ARG A 34 5.91 -18.80 -42.69
C ARG A 34 7.25 -19.17 -43.22
N LEU A 35 8.29 -18.78 -42.48
CA LEU A 35 9.65 -19.13 -42.71
C LEU A 35 10.06 -20.22 -41.72
N ILE A 36 10.55 -21.34 -42.21
CA ILE A 36 11.10 -22.44 -41.42
C ILE A 36 12.57 -22.58 -41.80
N ILE A 37 13.44 -22.59 -40.82
CA ILE A 37 14.88 -22.74 -40.97
C ILE A 37 15.34 -23.86 -40.04
N PRO A 38 15.81 -25.00 -40.55
CA PRO A 38 16.34 -26.07 -39.74
C PRO A 38 17.63 -25.66 -39.00
N LEU A 39 17.69 -26.00 -37.72
CA LEU A 39 18.83 -25.68 -36.86
C LEU A 39 19.90 -26.78 -36.92
N SER A 40 21.17 -26.40 -36.67
CA SER A 40 22.31 -27.33 -36.65
C SER A 40 22.29 -28.26 -35.42
N ARG A 41 21.63 -27.87 -34.36
CA ARG A 41 21.41 -28.63 -33.12
C ARG A 41 20.11 -28.25 -32.42
N ASP A 42 19.70 -29.05 -31.45
CA ASP A 42 18.64 -28.68 -30.53
C ASP A 42 19.02 -27.45 -29.71
N CYS A 43 18.07 -26.62 -29.42
CA CYS A 43 18.25 -25.43 -28.58
C CYS A 43 17.18 -25.33 -27.49
N THR A 44 17.51 -24.66 -26.41
CA THR A 44 16.56 -24.33 -25.36
C THR A 44 15.56 -23.27 -25.84
N ALA A 45 14.47 -23.04 -25.11
CA ALA A 45 13.50 -22.02 -25.46
C ALA A 45 14.11 -20.60 -25.53
N ASP A 46 15.03 -20.29 -24.63
CA ASP A 46 15.70 -18.99 -24.59
C ASP A 46 16.73 -18.83 -25.71
N GLU A 47 17.51 -19.90 -26.02
CA GLU A 47 18.38 -19.89 -27.19
C GLU A 47 17.60 -19.70 -28.50
N TYR A 48 16.43 -20.39 -28.60
CA TYR A 48 15.52 -20.22 -29.73
C TYR A 48 15.07 -18.76 -29.90
N GLU A 49 14.63 -18.13 -28.82
CA GLU A 49 14.18 -16.75 -28.89
C GLU A 49 15.30 -15.79 -29.30
N ALA A 50 16.50 -15.95 -28.73
CA ALA A 50 17.67 -15.14 -29.08
C ALA A 50 18.04 -15.30 -30.53
N VAL A 51 18.14 -16.55 -31.04
CA VAL A 51 18.47 -16.89 -32.44
C VAL A 51 17.42 -16.35 -33.40
N ALA A 52 16.13 -16.59 -33.10
CA ALA A 52 15.03 -16.15 -33.95
C ALA A 52 14.94 -14.63 -34.08
N ARG A 53 15.15 -13.91 -32.94
CA ARG A 53 15.17 -12.44 -32.96
C ARG A 53 16.34 -11.86 -33.72
N ARG A 54 17.53 -12.43 -33.59
CA ARG A 54 18.72 -11.98 -34.35
C ARG A 54 18.53 -12.20 -35.84
N LEU A 55 18.05 -13.40 -36.21
CA LEU A 55 17.78 -13.70 -37.60
C LEU A 55 16.69 -12.79 -38.19
N ALA A 56 15.62 -12.54 -37.43
CA ALA A 56 14.59 -11.61 -37.84
C ALA A 56 15.10 -10.16 -37.98
N ASP A 57 16.04 -9.75 -37.14
CA ASP A 57 16.69 -8.44 -37.23
C ASP A 57 17.51 -8.30 -38.55
N ASP A 58 18.26 -9.33 -38.88
CA ASP A 58 19.05 -9.38 -40.12
C ASP A 58 18.17 -9.30 -41.38
N ILE A 59 16.97 -9.90 -41.35
CA ILE A 59 15.98 -9.89 -42.45
C ILE A 59 15.13 -8.61 -42.42
N GLY A 60 14.83 -8.10 -41.24
CA GLY A 60 13.95 -6.98 -40.98
C GLY A 60 12.88 -7.36 -39.99
N ILE A 61 13.12 -7.13 -38.68
CA ILE A 61 12.31 -7.62 -37.57
C ILE A 61 10.84 -7.17 -37.61
N ASP A 62 10.56 -6.01 -38.20
CA ASP A 62 9.20 -5.50 -38.35
C ASP A 62 8.33 -6.26 -39.34
N MET A 63 8.90 -7.16 -40.13
CA MET A 63 8.16 -8.05 -41.02
C MET A 63 7.58 -9.28 -40.32
N PHE A 64 8.11 -9.62 -39.14
CA PHE A 64 7.72 -10.82 -38.38
C PHE A 64 6.67 -10.54 -37.33
N ASP A 65 5.79 -11.51 -37.08
CA ASP A 65 4.85 -11.47 -35.96
C ASP A 65 5.62 -11.69 -34.66
N ASP A 66 5.50 -10.74 -33.70
CA ASP A 66 6.19 -10.81 -32.42
C ASP A 66 5.90 -12.08 -31.61
N THR A 67 4.77 -12.75 -31.86
CA THR A 67 4.43 -14.03 -31.22
C THR A 67 5.22 -15.21 -31.77
N THR A 68 5.93 -15.04 -32.88
CA THR A 68 6.77 -16.08 -33.50
C THR A 68 7.96 -16.47 -32.62
N TYR A 69 8.46 -15.56 -31.78
CA TYR A 69 9.59 -15.80 -30.89
C TYR A 69 9.29 -16.68 -29.69
N GLN A 70 8.00 -17.01 -29.45
CA GLN A 70 7.59 -17.91 -28.37
C GLN A 70 7.84 -19.37 -28.80
N ALA A 71 8.73 -20.08 -28.10
CA ALA A 71 9.09 -21.47 -28.45
C ALA A 71 7.92 -22.44 -28.43
N GLN A 72 6.92 -22.20 -27.56
CA GLN A 72 5.70 -23.01 -27.43
C GLN A 72 4.64 -22.67 -28.50
N ARG A 73 4.89 -21.75 -29.42
CA ARG A 73 3.88 -21.28 -30.38
C ARG A 73 3.47 -22.38 -31.36
N LEU A 74 2.18 -22.70 -31.37
CA LEU A 74 1.63 -23.67 -32.28
C LEU A 74 1.73 -23.19 -33.75
N MET A 75 2.25 -24.03 -34.62
CA MET A 75 2.34 -23.81 -36.05
C MET A 75 1.43 -24.79 -36.80
N TYR A 76 0.45 -24.25 -37.55
CA TYR A 76 -0.43 -25.08 -38.39
C TYR A 76 0.24 -25.52 -39.67
N TRP A 77 -0.14 -26.69 -40.18
CA TRP A 77 0.26 -27.17 -41.46
C TRP A 77 -0.10 -26.18 -42.58
N PRO A 78 0.64 -26.21 -43.74
CA PRO A 78 0.29 -25.43 -44.91
C PRO A 78 -1.13 -25.72 -45.36
N SER A 79 -1.91 -24.68 -45.66
CA SER A 79 -3.23 -24.79 -46.24
C SER A 79 -3.57 -23.49 -46.98
N THR A 80 -4.42 -23.63 -48.02
CA THR A 80 -4.93 -22.50 -48.78
C THR A 80 -6.45 -22.70 -49.01
N SER A 81 -7.17 -21.60 -49.24
CA SER A 81 -8.55 -21.67 -49.70
C SER A 81 -8.59 -22.09 -51.18
N ILE A 82 -9.76 -22.56 -51.67
CA ILE A 82 -9.95 -23.01 -53.07
C ILE A 82 -9.56 -21.87 -54.05
N ASP A 83 -9.89 -20.63 -53.67
CA ASP A 83 -9.68 -19.44 -54.47
C ASP A 83 -8.38 -18.67 -54.04
N GLY A 84 -7.60 -19.27 -53.16
CA GLY A 84 -6.39 -18.64 -52.61
C GLY A 84 -5.14 -18.94 -53.42
N GLU A 85 -4.19 -18.02 -53.33
CA GLU A 85 -2.85 -18.23 -53.89
C GLU A 85 -1.98 -19.01 -52.91
N TYR A 86 -1.28 -20.04 -53.37
CA TYR A 86 -0.33 -20.80 -52.58
C TYR A 86 1.09 -20.47 -52.98
N VAL A 87 1.85 -19.92 -52.03
CA VAL A 87 3.26 -19.64 -52.16
C VAL A 87 4.05 -20.74 -51.46
N PHE A 88 5.00 -21.33 -52.17
CA PHE A 88 5.94 -22.30 -51.62
C PHE A 88 7.32 -22.09 -52.27
N LYS A 89 8.33 -21.93 -51.42
CA LYS A 89 9.75 -21.80 -51.85
C LYS A 89 10.65 -22.53 -50.84
N HIS A 90 11.68 -23.19 -51.30
CA HIS A 90 12.64 -23.86 -50.46
C HIS A 90 14.04 -23.83 -51.10
N THR A 91 15.04 -23.95 -50.24
CA THR A 91 16.43 -24.13 -50.62
C THR A 91 17.04 -25.27 -49.81
N GLU A 92 18.05 -25.90 -50.37
CA GLU A 92 18.82 -26.95 -49.71
C GLU A 92 20.29 -26.49 -49.61
N ASN A 93 20.67 -26.04 -48.44
CA ASN A 93 21.99 -25.53 -48.12
C ASN A 93 22.47 -26.03 -46.74
N LYS A 94 23.28 -25.25 -46.03
CA LYS A 94 23.72 -25.55 -44.68
C LYS A 94 22.54 -25.39 -43.70
N LEU A 95 22.55 -26.15 -42.59
CA LEU A 95 21.70 -25.89 -41.43
C LEU A 95 22.13 -24.59 -40.76
N LEU A 96 21.19 -23.90 -40.15
CA LEU A 96 21.50 -22.67 -39.40
C LEU A 96 22.32 -23.02 -38.16
N ASP A 97 23.54 -22.49 -38.12
CA ASP A 97 24.45 -22.69 -36.99
C ASP A 97 24.02 -21.83 -35.79
N VAL A 98 23.44 -22.51 -34.80
CA VAL A 98 22.90 -21.89 -33.55
C VAL A 98 24.02 -21.16 -32.80
N ASP A 99 25.18 -21.79 -32.64
CA ASP A 99 26.27 -21.24 -31.85
C ASP A 99 26.92 -20.02 -32.55
N ARG A 100 26.99 -20.03 -33.88
CA ARG A 100 27.40 -18.87 -34.66
C ARG A 100 26.49 -17.67 -34.45
N ILE A 101 25.17 -17.89 -34.50
CA ILE A 101 24.22 -16.79 -34.28
C ILE A 101 24.31 -16.28 -32.84
N LEU A 102 24.34 -17.16 -31.83
CA LEU A 102 24.48 -16.77 -30.43
C LEU A 102 25.77 -15.99 -30.17
N SER A 103 26.88 -16.33 -30.89
CA SER A 103 28.14 -15.62 -30.75
C SER A 103 28.14 -14.19 -31.34
N THR A 104 27.11 -13.79 -32.08
CA THR A 104 26.93 -12.40 -32.54
C THR A 104 26.51 -11.44 -31.44
N TYR A 105 25.99 -11.94 -30.31
CA TYR A 105 25.76 -11.17 -29.13
C TYR A 105 27.01 -11.06 -28.27
N THR A 106 27.17 -9.96 -27.53
CA THR A 106 28.20 -9.88 -26.49
C THR A 106 27.89 -10.87 -25.36
N ASP A 107 26.64 -10.92 -24.97
CA ASP A 107 26.07 -11.93 -24.09
C ASP A 107 24.61 -12.22 -24.52
N TRP A 108 24.38 -13.37 -25.14
CA TRP A 108 23.05 -13.74 -25.62
C TRP A 108 22.03 -13.98 -24.48
N LYS A 109 22.52 -14.23 -23.27
CA LYS A 109 21.66 -14.38 -22.08
C LYS A 109 21.10 -13.05 -21.59
N ASP A 110 21.75 -11.95 -21.92
CA ASP A 110 21.27 -10.61 -21.61
C ASP A 110 20.15 -10.20 -22.57
N VAL A 111 18.90 -10.31 -22.10
CA VAL A 111 17.68 -9.97 -22.85
C VAL A 111 17.68 -8.50 -23.32
N SER A 112 18.46 -7.62 -22.70
CA SER A 112 18.56 -6.22 -23.13
C SER A 112 19.21 -6.06 -24.53
N GLN A 113 19.97 -7.04 -24.95
CA GLN A 113 20.64 -7.07 -26.26
C GLN A 113 19.78 -7.67 -27.38
N TRP A 114 18.61 -8.26 -27.02
CA TRP A 114 17.75 -8.89 -28.02
C TRP A 114 17.04 -7.84 -28.88
N PRO A 115 17.07 -7.98 -30.19
CA PRO A 115 16.34 -7.10 -31.09
C PRO A 115 14.83 -7.11 -30.77
N THR A 116 14.22 -5.94 -30.88
CA THR A 116 12.79 -5.77 -30.63
C THR A 116 12.10 -5.01 -31.74
N SER A 117 10.92 -5.46 -32.18
CA SER A 117 10.14 -4.79 -33.21
C SER A 117 9.62 -3.42 -32.74
N SER A 118 9.40 -2.51 -33.69
CA SER A 118 8.75 -1.23 -33.41
C SER A 118 7.33 -1.39 -32.83
N ARG A 119 6.65 -2.50 -33.15
CA ARG A 119 5.33 -2.83 -32.59
C ARG A 119 5.39 -3.21 -31.13
N THR A 120 6.39 -3.98 -30.72
CA THR A 120 6.58 -4.34 -29.30
C THR A 120 6.78 -3.10 -28.45
N VAL A 121 7.61 -2.16 -28.91
CA VAL A 121 7.83 -0.87 -28.23
C VAL A 121 6.52 -0.08 -28.11
N LYS A 122 5.80 0.11 -29.22
CA LYS A 122 4.52 0.82 -29.24
C LYS A 122 3.44 0.13 -28.38
N ASN A 123 3.41 -1.19 -28.35
CA ASN A 123 2.46 -1.93 -27.53
C ASN A 123 2.78 -1.78 -26.04
N LYS A 124 4.06 -1.80 -25.64
CA LYS A 124 4.47 -1.53 -24.26
C LYS A 124 4.08 -0.11 -23.83
N GLU A 125 4.38 0.90 -24.65
CA GLU A 125 3.94 2.28 -24.40
C GLU A 125 2.41 2.42 -24.29
N ARG A 126 1.67 1.70 -25.14
CA ARG A 126 0.20 1.69 -25.10
C ARG A 126 -0.34 1.01 -23.84
N LEU A 127 0.31 -0.06 -23.38
CA LEU A 127 -0.03 -0.74 -22.13
C LEU A 127 0.20 0.21 -20.95
N LEU A 128 1.35 0.87 -20.88
CA LEU A 128 1.64 1.87 -19.85
C LEU A 128 0.62 3.00 -19.84
N LYS A 129 0.30 3.59 -21.00
CA LYS A 129 -0.70 4.67 -21.13
C LYS A 129 -2.14 4.26 -20.75
N LYS A 130 -2.47 2.97 -20.82
CA LYS A 130 -3.79 2.46 -20.43
C LYS A 130 -3.91 2.12 -18.95
N GLN A 131 -2.80 1.94 -18.27
CA GLN A 131 -2.82 1.65 -16.84
C GLN A 131 -3.09 2.93 -16.06
N GLU A 132 -3.98 2.81 -15.10
CA GLU A 132 -4.15 3.85 -14.08
C GLU A 132 -2.91 3.87 -13.18
N ASP A 133 -2.48 5.06 -12.78
CA ASP A 133 -1.39 5.22 -11.83
C ASP A 133 -1.73 4.44 -10.53
N PRO A 134 -0.95 3.41 -10.17
CA PRO A 134 -1.24 2.59 -9.01
C PRO A 134 -1.20 3.37 -7.70
N THR A 135 -0.48 4.48 -7.65
CA THR A 135 -0.40 5.35 -6.47
C THR A 135 -1.66 6.16 -6.25
N GLN A 136 -2.45 6.41 -7.31
CA GLN A 136 -3.73 7.13 -7.22
C GLN A 136 -4.91 6.22 -6.86
N LYS A 137 -4.72 4.92 -6.83
CA LYS A 137 -5.77 3.98 -6.44
C LYS A 137 -6.15 4.17 -4.98
N ARG A 138 -7.46 4.13 -4.71
CA ARG A 138 -7.98 4.19 -3.33
C ARG A 138 -7.79 2.85 -2.61
N GLY A 139 -7.80 2.90 -1.29
CA GLY A 139 -7.75 1.72 -0.43
C GLY A 139 -6.36 1.08 -0.35
N ILE A 140 -6.32 -0.20 0.05
CA ILE A 140 -5.10 -0.89 0.44
C ILE A 140 -4.08 -1.04 -0.69
N ILE A 141 -4.54 -1.22 -1.94
CA ILE A 141 -3.65 -1.37 -3.09
C ILE A 141 -2.89 -0.08 -3.35
N GLY A 142 -3.61 1.05 -3.38
CA GLY A 142 -2.99 2.36 -3.56
C GLY A 142 -2.05 2.69 -2.41
N ALA A 143 -2.45 2.43 -1.18
CA ALA A 143 -1.61 2.63 -0.01
C ALA A 143 -0.33 1.79 -0.09
N PHE A 144 -0.42 0.51 -0.48
CA PHE A 144 0.76 -0.33 -0.68
C PHE A 144 1.69 0.21 -1.76
N CYS A 145 1.15 0.63 -2.91
CA CYS A 145 1.94 1.20 -4.02
C CYS A 145 2.51 2.60 -3.73
N ARG A 146 1.94 3.34 -2.76
CA ARG A 146 2.52 4.59 -2.25
C ARG A 146 3.58 4.35 -1.18
N SER A 147 3.44 3.29 -0.39
CA SER A 147 4.45 2.89 0.60
C SER A 147 5.67 2.25 -0.04
N TYR A 148 5.48 1.55 -1.16
CA TYR A 148 6.54 0.79 -1.82
C TYR A 148 6.46 0.92 -3.33
N ASP A 149 7.54 1.36 -3.95
CA ASP A 149 7.76 1.20 -5.38
C ASP A 149 8.20 -0.25 -5.72
N VAL A 150 8.34 -0.55 -7.00
CA VAL A 150 8.77 -1.88 -7.46
C VAL A 150 10.16 -2.25 -6.93
N LYS A 151 11.10 -1.30 -6.85
CA LYS A 151 12.46 -1.56 -6.35
C LYS A 151 12.44 -1.92 -4.87
N ALA A 152 11.65 -1.19 -4.09
CA ALA A 152 11.47 -1.44 -2.66
C ALA A 152 10.83 -2.82 -2.39
N VAL A 153 9.80 -3.23 -3.15
CA VAL A 153 9.19 -4.55 -2.97
C VAL A 153 10.12 -5.68 -3.37
N ILE A 154 10.93 -5.52 -4.42
CA ILE A 154 11.94 -6.50 -4.79
C ILE A 154 12.93 -6.67 -3.64
N SER A 155 13.48 -5.58 -3.13
CA SER A 155 14.47 -5.61 -2.05
C SER A 155 13.90 -6.17 -0.74
N LYS A 156 12.68 -5.78 -0.36
CA LYS A 156 12.08 -6.12 0.95
C LYS A 156 11.37 -7.47 0.96
N PHE A 157 10.64 -7.79 -0.11
CA PHE A 157 9.72 -8.92 -0.12
C PHE A 157 10.10 -10.04 -1.09
N LEU A 158 10.96 -9.77 -2.07
CA LEU A 158 11.36 -10.69 -3.13
C LEU A 158 12.90 -10.75 -3.33
N PRO A 159 13.73 -10.70 -2.26
CA PRO A 159 15.19 -10.59 -2.39
C PRO A 159 15.84 -11.81 -3.07
N ASP A 160 15.21 -12.98 -2.95
CA ASP A 160 15.71 -14.23 -3.54
C ASP A 160 15.12 -14.52 -4.93
N ILE A 161 14.24 -13.64 -5.41
CA ILE A 161 13.53 -13.82 -6.69
C ILE A 161 14.21 -13.05 -7.81
N TYR A 162 14.65 -11.81 -7.52
CA TYR A 162 15.25 -10.93 -8.48
C TYR A 162 16.59 -10.39 -7.98
N SER A 163 17.60 -10.40 -8.84
CA SER A 163 18.88 -9.74 -8.61
C SER A 163 19.01 -8.49 -9.48
N PRO A 164 19.49 -7.36 -8.94
CA PRO A 164 19.66 -6.13 -9.72
C PRO A 164 20.80 -6.27 -10.74
N CYS A 165 20.64 -5.64 -11.89
CA CYS A 165 21.71 -5.48 -12.88
C CYS A 165 22.42 -4.14 -12.67
N GLU A 166 23.75 -4.14 -12.73
CA GLU A 166 24.56 -2.94 -12.50
C GLU A 166 24.21 -1.81 -13.47
N ASN A 167 24.07 -0.60 -12.93
CA ASN A 167 23.85 0.65 -13.67
C ASN A 167 22.62 0.68 -14.60
N THR A 168 21.60 -0.13 -14.33
CA THR A 168 20.39 -0.17 -15.14
C THR A 168 19.13 -0.28 -14.27
N ASP A 169 17.96 0.09 -14.82
CA ASP A 169 16.65 -0.18 -14.22
C ASP A 169 16.13 -1.58 -14.59
N ARG A 170 17.02 -2.56 -14.55
CA ARG A 170 16.73 -3.95 -14.91
C ARG A 170 17.11 -4.90 -13.79
N TYR A 171 16.41 -6.04 -13.76
CA TYR A 171 16.64 -7.12 -12.81
C TYR A 171 16.64 -8.46 -13.55
N THR A 172 17.37 -9.40 -13.00
CA THR A 172 17.41 -10.79 -13.45
C THR A 172 16.54 -11.64 -12.55
N PHE A 173 15.66 -12.44 -13.14
CA PHE A 173 14.92 -13.49 -12.43
C PHE A 173 15.89 -14.63 -12.08
N VAL A 174 16.14 -14.86 -10.79
CA VAL A 174 17.20 -15.76 -10.29
C VAL A 174 17.04 -17.20 -10.78
N ASN A 175 15.79 -17.68 -10.88
CA ASN A 175 15.50 -19.04 -11.36
C ASN A 175 15.36 -19.13 -12.89
N GLY A 176 15.66 -18.05 -13.60
CA GLY A 176 15.65 -18.02 -15.06
C GLY A 176 17.00 -18.36 -15.65
N SER A 177 17.02 -18.67 -16.96
CA SER A 177 18.23 -18.95 -17.77
C SER A 177 18.80 -17.70 -18.45
N THR A 178 18.09 -16.57 -18.38
CA THR A 178 18.46 -15.29 -19.02
C THR A 178 18.63 -14.20 -17.98
N ALA A 179 19.34 -13.12 -18.32
CA ALA A 179 19.62 -11.98 -17.47
C ALA A 179 18.87 -10.73 -17.94
N ALA A 180 18.72 -9.73 -17.04
CA ALA A 180 18.20 -8.39 -17.31
C ALA A 180 16.80 -8.34 -17.97
N GLY A 181 15.98 -9.37 -17.76
CA GLY A 181 14.66 -9.50 -18.39
C GLY A 181 13.55 -8.71 -17.73
N LEU A 182 13.63 -8.44 -16.42
CA LEU A 182 12.68 -7.57 -15.74
C LEU A 182 13.10 -6.10 -15.93
N VAL A 183 12.20 -5.29 -16.46
CA VAL A 183 12.41 -3.85 -16.72
C VAL A 183 11.46 -3.03 -15.85
N ILE A 184 11.99 -2.00 -15.20
CA ILE A 184 11.20 -1.05 -14.40
C ILE A 184 10.84 0.17 -15.23
N TYR A 185 9.61 0.66 -15.09
CA TYR A 185 9.04 1.79 -15.79
C TYR A 185 8.47 2.83 -14.85
N GLU A 186 8.34 4.07 -15.32
CA GLU A 186 7.69 5.19 -14.62
C GLU A 186 8.18 5.36 -13.18
N ASP A 187 9.50 5.50 -13.01
CA ASP A 187 10.14 5.74 -11.70
C ASP A 187 9.77 4.71 -10.63
N GLY A 188 9.63 3.46 -11.03
CA GLY A 188 9.36 2.37 -10.08
C GLY A 188 7.89 2.02 -9.90
N LYS A 189 6.96 2.62 -10.64
CA LYS A 189 5.53 2.31 -10.54
C LYS A 189 5.14 0.97 -11.13
N PHE A 190 5.85 0.56 -12.20
CA PHE A 190 5.56 -0.67 -12.93
C PHE A 190 6.83 -1.47 -13.23
N ALA A 191 6.65 -2.77 -13.33
CA ALA A 191 7.62 -3.70 -13.84
C ALA A 191 7.01 -4.55 -14.96
N TYR A 192 7.85 -4.93 -15.93
CA TYR A 192 7.49 -5.89 -16.96
C TYR A 192 8.63 -6.91 -17.12
N SER A 193 8.31 -8.19 -16.94
CA SER A 193 9.27 -9.27 -17.10
C SER A 193 9.20 -9.85 -18.51
N ASN A 194 10.37 -9.96 -19.15
CA ASN A 194 10.56 -10.65 -20.43
C ASN A 194 11.10 -12.09 -20.22
N HIS A 195 11.27 -12.54 -18.98
CA HIS A 195 11.68 -13.91 -18.70
C HIS A 195 10.52 -14.87 -18.92
N ALA A 196 10.71 -15.89 -19.76
CA ALA A 196 9.67 -16.86 -20.11
C ALA A 196 9.24 -17.73 -18.92
N THR A 197 10.16 -18.01 -17.99
CA THR A 197 9.92 -18.84 -16.79
C THR A 197 9.48 -18.06 -15.57
N ASP A 198 9.48 -16.73 -15.63
CA ASP A 198 9.02 -15.88 -14.55
C ASP A 198 7.48 -15.91 -14.45
N PRO A 199 6.88 -16.23 -13.29
CA PRO A 199 5.44 -16.16 -13.10
C PRO A 199 4.82 -14.79 -13.46
N ALA A 200 5.58 -13.70 -13.33
CA ALA A 200 5.19 -12.35 -13.76
C ALA A 200 5.50 -12.06 -15.25
N GLY A 201 5.99 -13.05 -15.99
CA GLY A 201 6.40 -12.92 -17.39
C GLY A 201 5.28 -12.47 -18.32
N GLY A 202 5.58 -11.51 -19.19
CA GLY A 202 4.63 -10.99 -20.17
C GLY A 202 3.52 -10.10 -19.60
N GLN A 203 3.56 -9.74 -18.32
CA GLN A 203 2.59 -8.91 -17.64
C GLN A 203 3.20 -7.60 -17.15
N LEU A 204 2.42 -6.51 -17.22
CA LEU A 204 2.78 -5.25 -16.61
C LEU A 204 2.24 -5.26 -15.17
N CYS A 205 3.14 -5.31 -14.19
CA CYS A 205 2.84 -5.42 -12.77
C CYS A 205 3.19 -4.14 -12.03
N ASN A 206 2.32 -3.67 -11.15
CA ASN A 206 2.68 -2.72 -10.11
C ASN A 206 3.30 -3.46 -8.90
N ALA A 207 3.74 -2.72 -7.88
CA ALA A 207 4.35 -3.30 -6.69
C ALA A 207 3.48 -4.34 -5.99
N PHE A 208 2.16 -4.09 -5.87
CA PHE A 208 1.22 -5.03 -5.27
C PHE A 208 1.08 -6.32 -6.08
N ASP A 209 0.92 -6.20 -7.41
CA ASP A 209 0.76 -7.36 -8.29
C ASP A 209 2.02 -8.21 -8.35
N LEU A 210 3.22 -7.59 -8.36
CA LEU A 210 4.48 -8.31 -8.39
C LEU A 210 4.64 -9.20 -7.14
N VAL A 211 4.39 -8.65 -5.96
CA VAL A 211 4.43 -9.44 -4.70
C VAL A 211 3.34 -10.51 -4.68
N ARG A 212 2.13 -10.18 -5.12
CA ARG A 212 0.99 -11.12 -5.20
C ARG A 212 1.35 -12.35 -6.02
N ILE A 213 1.85 -12.16 -7.22
CA ILE A 213 2.16 -13.25 -8.17
C ILE A 213 3.22 -14.17 -7.58
N HIS A 214 4.30 -13.63 -7.03
CA HIS A 214 5.41 -14.45 -6.55
C HIS A 214 5.16 -15.12 -5.20
N ARG A 215 4.43 -14.48 -4.29
CA ARG A 215 4.17 -15.05 -2.96
C ARG A 215 2.93 -15.93 -2.88
N TYR A 216 1.92 -15.60 -3.66
CA TYR A 216 0.59 -16.18 -3.52
C TYR A 216 0.03 -16.73 -4.83
N GLY A 217 0.75 -16.63 -5.95
CA GLY A 217 0.27 -17.06 -7.26
C GLY A 217 -0.14 -18.53 -7.31
N ASN A 218 0.54 -19.38 -6.56
CA ASN A 218 0.21 -20.82 -6.44
C ASN A 218 -1.18 -21.08 -5.84
N LEU A 219 -1.78 -20.13 -5.13
CA LEU A 219 -3.15 -20.27 -4.61
C LEU A 219 -4.21 -20.19 -5.71
N ASP A 220 -3.83 -19.73 -6.89
CA ASP A 220 -4.73 -19.57 -8.02
C ASP A 220 -4.80 -20.82 -8.94
N ASP A 221 -4.00 -21.85 -8.67
CA ASP A 221 -3.90 -23.05 -9.53
C ASP A 221 -5.24 -23.79 -9.72
N GLU A 222 -6.13 -23.73 -8.72
CA GLU A 222 -7.47 -24.32 -8.79
C GLU A 222 -8.56 -23.32 -9.22
N ALA A 223 -8.19 -22.07 -9.50
CA ALA A 223 -9.15 -21.06 -9.91
C ALA A 223 -9.66 -21.35 -11.34
N LYS A 224 -10.94 -21.09 -11.57
CA LYS A 224 -11.55 -21.28 -12.90
C LYS A 224 -10.99 -20.25 -13.89
N ASP A 225 -10.75 -20.71 -15.11
CA ASP A 225 -10.36 -19.82 -16.21
C ASP A 225 -11.33 -18.64 -16.35
N GLY A 226 -10.77 -17.43 -16.47
CA GLY A 226 -11.54 -16.19 -16.57
C GLY A 226 -12.03 -15.61 -15.25
N THR A 227 -11.61 -16.15 -14.09
CA THR A 227 -11.90 -15.52 -12.80
C THR A 227 -11.28 -14.12 -12.74
N PRO A 228 -12.06 -13.07 -12.43
CA PRO A 228 -11.52 -11.72 -12.28
C PRO A 228 -10.42 -11.66 -11.21
N THR A 229 -9.33 -10.95 -11.46
CA THR A 229 -8.16 -10.84 -10.55
C THR A 229 -8.55 -10.52 -9.12
N VAL A 230 -9.52 -9.63 -8.92
CA VAL A 230 -10.00 -9.21 -7.58
C VAL A 230 -10.70 -10.33 -6.78
N LYS A 231 -11.03 -11.45 -7.43
CA LYS A 231 -11.68 -12.62 -6.81
C LYS A 231 -10.71 -13.79 -6.65
N LEU A 232 -9.49 -13.67 -7.12
CA LEU A 232 -8.49 -14.72 -7.01
C LEU A 232 -8.06 -14.90 -5.55
N PRO A 233 -7.80 -16.14 -5.11
CA PRO A 233 -7.26 -16.41 -3.77
C PRO A 233 -5.96 -15.66 -3.48
N SER A 234 -5.05 -15.58 -4.46
CA SER A 234 -3.80 -14.80 -4.35
C SER A 234 -4.04 -13.33 -4.06
N TYR A 235 -5.08 -12.75 -4.67
CA TYR A 235 -5.41 -11.35 -4.47
C TYR A 235 -5.91 -11.07 -3.06
N LEU A 236 -6.77 -11.94 -2.52
CA LEU A 236 -7.27 -11.82 -1.16
C LEU A 236 -6.13 -12.00 -0.12
N ALA A 237 -5.26 -13.00 -0.35
CA ALA A 237 -4.09 -13.21 0.50
C ALA A 237 -3.12 -12.02 0.48
N MET A 238 -2.90 -11.41 -0.69
CA MET A 238 -2.07 -10.21 -0.79
C MET A 238 -2.71 -8.97 -0.16
N GLN A 239 -4.05 -8.84 -0.21
CA GLN A 239 -4.75 -7.78 0.51
C GLN A 239 -4.58 -7.92 2.02
N ASP A 240 -4.71 -9.14 2.54
CA ASP A 240 -4.51 -9.41 3.96
C ASP A 240 -3.07 -9.11 4.37
N PHE A 241 -2.08 -9.58 3.61
CA PHE A 241 -0.68 -9.24 3.83
C PHE A 241 -0.41 -7.73 3.86
N ALA A 242 -0.90 -6.99 2.86
CA ALA A 242 -0.74 -5.54 2.78
C ALA A 242 -1.44 -4.81 3.94
N SER A 243 -2.58 -5.34 4.42
CA SER A 243 -3.32 -4.77 5.54
C SER A 243 -2.59 -4.88 6.89
N GLN A 244 -1.69 -5.85 7.02
CA GLN A 244 -0.91 -6.09 8.22
C GLN A 244 0.47 -5.39 8.17
N ASP A 245 0.88 -4.87 7.01
CA ASP A 245 2.17 -4.20 6.85
C ASP A 245 2.20 -2.86 7.62
N LYS A 246 3.27 -2.67 8.41
CA LYS A 246 3.46 -1.49 9.27
C LYS A 246 3.42 -0.18 8.50
N GLU A 247 4.19 -0.07 7.43
CA GLU A 247 4.31 1.17 6.65
C GLU A 247 2.98 1.54 5.97
N VAL A 248 2.27 0.53 5.45
CA VAL A 248 0.96 0.73 4.83
C VAL A 248 -0.07 1.22 5.84
N ARG A 249 -0.09 0.65 7.05
CA ARG A 249 -1.00 1.06 8.12
C ARG A 249 -0.75 2.49 8.56
N LEU A 250 0.51 2.84 8.80
CA LEU A 250 0.91 4.20 9.20
C LEU A 250 0.60 5.23 8.09
N LEU A 251 0.89 4.90 6.82
CA LEU A 251 0.55 5.76 5.69
C LEU A 251 -0.96 6.00 5.59
N MET A 252 -1.76 4.94 5.68
CA MET A 252 -3.22 5.06 5.62
C MET A 252 -3.78 5.93 6.75
N HIS A 253 -3.21 5.82 7.96
CA HIS A 253 -3.60 6.70 9.07
C HIS A 253 -3.21 8.15 8.77
N LYS A 254 -1.98 8.40 8.34
CA LYS A 254 -1.50 9.75 7.98
C LYS A 254 -2.37 10.40 6.89
N GLU A 255 -2.76 9.65 5.87
CA GLU A 255 -3.64 10.14 4.81
C GLU A 255 -5.04 10.49 5.32
N ARG A 256 -5.61 9.68 6.23
CA ARG A 256 -6.87 10.00 6.90
C ARG A 256 -6.76 11.26 7.75
N THR A 257 -5.67 11.39 8.52
CA THR A 257 -5.41 12.58 9.32
C THR A 257 -5.36 13.83 8.46
N GLN A 258 -4.64 13.79 7.34
CA GLN A 258 -4.56 14.91 6.40
C GLN A 258 -5.92 15.26 5.78
N SER A 259 -6.71 14.27 5.40
CA SER A 259 -8.04 14.52 4.81
C SER A 259 -9.04 15.10 5.82
N CYS A 260 -8.87 14.79 7.11
CA CYS A 260 -9.73 15.32 8.18
C CYS A 260 -9.30 16.70 8.69
N THR A 261 -8.11 17.19 8.29
CA THR A 261 -7.59 18.49 8.76
C THR A 261 -8.54 19.66 8.46
N GLU A 262 -9.20 19.62 7.31
CA GLU A 262 -10.18 20.66 6.91
C GLU A 262 -11.46 20.59 7.77
N ASP A 263 -11.94 19.39 8.10
CA ASP A 263 -13.15 19.18 8.89
C ASP A 263 -12.99 19.65 10.35
N PHE A 264 -11.76 19.58 10.88
CA PHE A 264 -11.43 19.96 12.25
C PHE A 264 -10.60 21.25 12.35
N ASN A 265 -10.85 22.21 11.46
CA ASN A 265 -10.29 23.57 11.50
C ASN A 265 -8.75 23.65 11.56
N GLY A 266 -8.04 22.68 11.00
CA GLY A 266 -6.58 22.66 10.96
C GLY A 266 -5.91 22.28 12.29
N ILE A 267 -6.65 21.81 13.28
CA ILE A 267 -6.09 21.37 14.57
C ILE A 267 -5.43 20.00 14.44
N VAL A 268 -6.02 19.13 13.63
CA VAL A 268 -5.53 17.77 13.39
C VAL A 268 -4.29 17.82 12.48
N GLY A 269 -3.20 17.17 12.87
CA GLY A 269 -1.98 17.06 12.06
C GLY A 269 -0.95 18.19 12.21
N GLN A 270 -1.13 19.12 13.18
CA GLN A 270 -0.15 20.17 13.50
C GLN A 270 0.95 19.72 14.48
N ASP A 271 0.77 18.60 15.14
CA ASP A 271 1.74 18.07 16.08
C ASP A 271 2.90 17.42 15.31
N GLY A 272 4.12 17.88 15.62
CA GLY A 272 5.36 17.33 15.06
C GLY A 272 5.49 15.82 15.27
N GLU A 273 6.65 15.22 14.97
CA GLU A 273 6.92 13.77 15.04
C GLU A 273 6.22 13.07 16.23
N SER A 274 4.95 12.69 16.05
CA SER A 274 4.23 11.87 17.01
C SER A 274 4.71 10.41 16.82
N ASN A 275 5.00 9.76 17.92
CA ASN A 275 5.21 8.32 17.89
C ASN A 275 3.85 7.64 17.67
N ASP A 276 3.50 7.42 16.39
CA ASP A 276 2.24 6.81 15.98
C ASP A 276 2.24 5.27 16.04
N ASP A 277 3.28 4.67 16.64
CA ASP A 277 3.41 3.20 16.74
C ASP A 277 2.22 2.55 17.48
N TRP A 278 1.55 3.26 18.39
CA TRP A 278 0.36 2.77 19.08
C TRP A 278 -0.82 2.47 18.13
N ILE A 279 -0.85 3.07 16.93
CA ILE A 279 -1.87 2.80 15.90
C ILE A 279 -1.79 1.34 15.45
N LEU A 280 -0.58 0.77 15.46
CA LEU A 280 -0.36 -0.62 15.10
C LEU A 280 -0.95 -1.61 16.11
N GLU A 281 -1.21 -1.15 17.34
CA GLU A 281 -1.85 -1.94 18.39
C GLU A 281 -3.39 -1.98 18.27
N LEU A 282 -3.98 -1.17 17.39
CA LEU A 282 -5.42 -1.21 17.15
C LEU A 282 -5.79 -2.52 16.45
N ALA A 283 -6.77 -3.22 16.98
CA ALA A 283 -7.34 -4.41 16.36
C ALA A 283 -8.11 -4.01 15.10
N THR A 284 -7.83 -4.72 13.99
CA THR A 284 -8.42 -4.46 12.67
C THR A 284 -9.12 -5.69 12.11
N ASP A 285 -9.99 -5.49 11.14
CA ASP A 285 -10.53 -6.56 10.30
C ASP A 285 -9.56 -6.91 9.14
N SER A 286 -9.92 -7.91 8.34
CA SER A 286 -9.13 -8.34 7.17
C SER A 286 -8.97 -7.27 6.09
N LYS A 287 -9.71 -6.17 6.16
CA LYS A 287 -9.61 -5.01 5.24
C LYS A 287 -8.88 -3.82 5.86
N ASN A 288 -8.22 -4.03 7.01
CA ASN A 288 -7.54 -2.98 7.78
C ASN A 288 -8.46 -1.86 8.29
N ASN A 289 -9.75 -2.15 8.53
CA ASN A 289 -10.61 -1.22 9.24
C ASN A 289 -10.50 -1.49 10.74
N ASN A 290 -10.38 -0.42 11.54
CA ASN A 290 -10.35 -0.56 12.99
C ASN A 290 -11.66 -1.17 13.50
N LEU A 291 -11.55 -2.19 14.34
CA LEU A 291 -12.73 -2.82 14.97
C LEU A 291 -13.37 -1.84 15.94
N PRO A 292 -14.71 -1.74 15.96
CA PRO A 292 -15.43 -0.81 16.83
C PRO A 292 -15.56 -1.37 18.25
N THR A 293 -14.41 -1.64 18.90
CA THR A 293 -14.32 -2.20 20.25
C THR A 293 -14.02 -1.12 21.28
N ILE A 294 -14.40 -1.36 22.53
CA ILE A 294 -14.07 -0.47 23.66
C ILE A 294 -12.55 -0.37 23.82
N ASP A 295 -11.82 -1.49 23.63
CA ASP A 295 -10.35 -1.50 23.75
C ASP A 295 -9.66 -0.57 22.73
N ASN A 296 -10.09 -0.61 21.47
CA ASN A 296 -9.58 0.32 20.45
C ASN A 296 -9.90 1.78 20.83
N CYS A 297 -11.13 2.07 21.27
CA CYS A 297 -11.49 3.42 21.70
C CYS A 297 -10.65 3.89 22.91
N LEU A 298 -10.38 2.99 23.88
CA LEU A 298 -9.52 3.30 25.02
C LEU A 298 -8.08 3.61 24.59
N LYS A 299 -7.52 2.85 23.67
CA LYS A 299 -6.19 3.11 23.11
C LYS A 299 -6.13 4.45 22.40
N ILE A 300 -7.12 4.78 21.59
CA ILE A 300 -7.24 6.07 20.89
C ILE A 300 -7.28 7.21 21.93
N PHE A 301 -8.20 7.17 22.87
CA PHE A 301 -8.40 8.27 23.83
C PHE A 301 -7.22 8.49 24.78
N LYS A 302 -6.39 7.45 25.00
CA LYS A 302 -5.18 7.55 25.83
C LYS A 302 -3.94 8.01 25.07
N ASN A 303 -3.88 7.82 23.75
CA ASN A 303 -2.66 8.05 22.96
C ASN A 303 -2.80 9.17 21.94
N ASP A 304 -3.99 9.40 21.38
CA ASP A 304 -4.23 10.49 20.43
C ASP A 304 -3.95 11.85 21.10
N MET A 305 -3.01 12.59 20.56
CA MET A 305 -2.53 13.87 21.10
C MET A 305 -3.65 14.92 21.24
N GLN A 306 -4.67 14.84 20.41
CA GLN A 306 -5.81 15.76 20.43
C GLN A 306 -6.83 15.43 21.53
N LEU A 307 -6.80 14.20 22.06
CA LEU A 307 -7.76 13.70 23.07
C LEU A 307 -7.12 13.37 24.41
N LYS A 308 -5.83 13.03 24.39
CA LYS A 308 -5.08 12.60 25.57
C LYS A 308 -5.14 13.62 26.70
N GLY A 309 -5.63 13.19 27.87
CA GLY A 309 -5.70 14.02 29.06
C GLY A 309 -6.80 15.07 29.03
N LYS A 310 -7.58 15.19 27.95
CA LYS A 310 -8.61 16.25 27.82
C LYS A 310 -9.99 15.86 28.31
N MET A 311 -10.19 14.60 28.66
CA MET A 311 -11.45 14.08 29.22
C MET A 311 -11.23 13.74 30.69
N ALA A 312 -11.99 14.39 31.59
CA ALA A 312 -11.86 14.22 33.02
C ALA A 312 -13.21 14.18 33.72
N TYR A 313 -13.21 13.74 34.99
CA TYR A 313 -14.38 13.73 35.86
C TYR A 313 -14.10 14.58 37.10
N ASN A 314 -14.91 15.61 37.28
CA ASN A 314 -14.86 16.45 38.48
C ASN A 314 -15.63 15.75 39.60
N SER A 315 -14.93 15.18 40.56
CA SER A 315 -15.52 14.43 41.66
C SER A 315 -16.29 15.32 42.68
N PHE A 316 -15.99 16.62 42.70
CA PHE A 316 -16.71 17.59 43.56
C PHE A 316 -18.10 17.92 42.99
N THR A 317 -18.17 18.30 41.70
CA THR A 317 -19.44 18.58 41.03
C THR A 317 -20.17 17.32 40.55
N ARG A 318 -19.46 16.19 40.49
CA ARG A 318 -19.94 14.91 39.95
C ARG A 318 -20.29 15.02 38.44
N ARG A 319 -19.55 15.80 37.68
CA ARG A 319 -19.77 16.02 36.26
C ARG A 319 -18.51 15.71 35.46
N HIS A 320 -18.73 15.24 34.25
CA HIS A 320 -17.65 15.12 33.30
C HIS A 320 -17.25 16.49 32.75
N THR A 321 -15.95 16.70 32.46
CA THR A 321 -15.39 17.97 32.04
C THR A 321 -14.43 17.78 30.89
N ALA A 322 -14.42 18.77 30.00
CA ALA A 322 -13.39 18.96 28.97
C ALA A 322 -12.28 19.83 29.55
N LEU A 323 -11.03 19.41 29.37
CA LEU A 323 -9.84 20.14 29.80
C LEU A 323 -9.10 20.67 28.56
N GLY A 324 -9.26 21.97 28.27
CA GLY A 324 -8.64 22.64 27.12
C GLY A 324 -9.31 22.38 25.78
N THR A 325 -8.62 22.72 24.71
CA THR A 325 -9.13 22.66 23.34
C THR A 325 -9.37 21.22 22.87
N LEU A 326 -10.49 21.02 22.17
CA LEU A 326 -10.86 19.75 21.53
C LEU A 326 -10.88 19.94 20.00
N PRO A 327 -10.76 18.87 19.18
CA PRO A 327 -10.78 19.00 17.71
C PRO A 327 -11.99 19.76 17.17
N TRP A 328 -13.15 19.65 17.83
CA TRP A 328 -14.43 20.29 17.45
C TRP A 328 -14.70 21.58 18.21
N ASP A 329 -13.90 21.94 19.24
CA ASP A 329 -14.10 23.13 20.06
C ASP A 329 -12.75 23.77 20.46
N LYS A 330 -12.55 25.02 20.01
CA LYS A 330 -11.32 25.78 20.25
C LYS A 330 -11.25 26.45 21.63
N THR A 331 -12.25 26.27 22.47
CA THR A 331 -12.27 26.83 23.81
C THR A 331 -11.16 26.19 24.64
N ASP A 332 -10.20 27.01 25.12
CA ASP A 332 -9.07 26.53 25.91
C ASP A 332 -9.36 26.57 27.45
N GLU A 333 -10.61 26.81 27.80
CA GLU A 333 -11.03 26.82 29.20
C GLU A 333 -11.60 25.47 29.61
N GLN A 334 -11.36 25.11 30.87
CA GLN A 334 -12.02 23.96 31.47
C GLN A 334 -13.52 24.21 31.55
N ARG A 335 -14.34 23.30 31.03
CA ARG A 335 -15.77 23.40 30.97
C ARG A 335 -16.48 22.06 31.17
N GLU A 336 -17.78 22.09 31.48
CA GLU A 336 -18.58 20.87 31.53
C GLU A 336 -18.67 20.23 30.11
N TRP A 337 -18.66 18.90 30.13
CA TRP A 337 -18.90 18.10 28.93
C TRP A 337 -20.38 18.15 28.56
N THR A 338 -20.69 18.34 27.29
CA THR A 338 -22.04 18.54 26.77
C THR A 338 -22.42 17.50 25.73
N ASP A 339 -23.66 17.45 25.30
CA ASP A 339 -24.14 16.61 24.18
C ASP A 339 -23.44 16.95 22.85
N THR A 340 -23.01 18.22 22.70
CA THR A 340 -22.22 18.65 21.54
C THR A 340 -20.86 17.97 21.52
N ASP A 341 -20.25 17.77 22.69
CA ASP A 341 -18.97 17.08 22.81
C ASP A 341 -19.12 15.59 22.50
N ASP A 342 -20.23 14.97 22.90
CA ASP A 342 -20.57 13.60 22.51
C ASP A 342 -20.68 13.45 20.99
N ALA A 343 -21.29 14.41 20.32
CA ALA A 343 -21.40 14.43 18.88
C ALA A 343 -20.05 14.67 18.20
N GLY A 344 -19.27 15.62 18.73
CA GLY A 344 -17.93 15.95 18.25
C GLY A 344 -16.98 14.76 18.37
N LEU A 345 -16.95 14.10 19.53
CA LEU A 345 -16.14 12.91 19.77
C LEU A 345 -16.48 11.76 18.81
N ARG A 346 -17.77 11.54 18.55
CA ARG A 346 -18.20 10.52 17.57
C ARG A 346 -17.78 10.88 16.16
N HIS A 347 -17.98 12.13 15.74
CA HIS A 347 -17.58 12.60 14.43
C HIS A 347 -16.06 12.46 14.23
N TYR A 348 -15.27 12.88 15.20
CA TYR A 348 -13.83 12.74 15.18
C TYR A 348 -13.38 11.27 15.07
N THR A 349 -13.96 10.41 15.90
CA THR A 349 -13.60 8.98 15.93
C THR A 349 -14.02 8.26 14.66
N GLU A 350 -15.16 8.64 14.07
CA GLU A 350 -15.63 8.10 12.79
C GLU A 350 -14.72 8.56 11.64
N SER A 351 -14.44 9.85 11.54
CA SER A 351 -13.70 10.44 10.44
C SER A 351 -12.25 9.94 10.41
N LEU A 352 -11.55 9.96 11.54
CA LEU A 352 -10.14 9.65 11.61
C LEU A 352 -9.85 8.15 11.75
N TYR A 353 -10.63 7.45 12.57
CA TYR A 353 -10.40 6.04 12.91
C TYR A 353 -11.39 5.07 12.28
N GLY A 354 -12.46 5.57 11.65
CA GLY A 354 -13.50 4.74 11.04
C GLY A 354 -14.41 4.02 12.05
N ILE A 355 -14.32 4.35 13.35
CA ILE A 355 -15.12 3.70 14.40
C ILE A 355 -16.46 4.41 14.57
N LYS A 356 -17.56 3.69 14.28
CA LYS A 356 -18.94 4.22 14.28
C LYS A 356 -19.80 3.82 15.48
N SER A 357 -19.31 2.93 16.35
CA SER A 357 -20.08 2.39 17.47
C SER A 357 -20.25 3.43 18.57
N LYS A 358 -21.44 4.02 18.67
CA LYS A 358 -21.79 4.95 19.74
C LYS A 358 -21.56 4.35 21.14
N ALA A 359 -21.96 3.10 21.35
CA ALA A 359 -21.80 2.43 22.63
C ALA A 359 -20.33 2.27 23.03
N ALA A 360 -19.49 1.76 22.12
CA ALA A 360 -18.07 1.57 22.41
C ALA A 360 -17.34 2.89 22.69
N ILE A 361 -17.67 3.95 21.95
CA ILE A 361 -17.12 5.30 22.15
C ILE A 361 -17.54 5.83 23.53
N GLN A 362 -18.83 5.72 23.89
CA GLN A 362 -19.37 6.25 25.13
C GLN A 362 -18.85 5.50 26.36
N ASP A 363 -18.76 4.16 26.29
CA ASP A 363 -18.20 3.35 27.37
C ASP A 363 -16.72 3.66 27.60
N ALA A 364 -15.93 3.74 26.52
CA ALA A 364 -14.52 4.09 26.59
C ALA A 364 -14.29 5.52 27.12
N TRP A 365 -15.07 6.49 26.66
CA TRP A 365 -15.04 7.86 27.16
C TRP A 365 -15.34 7.94 28.66
N THR A 366 -16.36 7.23 29.11
CA THR A 366 -16.70 7.16 30.54
C THR A 366 -15.53 6.60 31.36
N LEU A 367 -14.93 5.49 30.90
CA LEU A 367 -13.79 4.87 31.58
C LEU A 367 -12.56 5.78 31.64
N VAL A 368 -12.22 6.46 30.53
CA VAL A 368 -11.08 7.38 30.48
C VAL A 368 -11.30 8.59 31.35
N SER A 369 -12.49 9.21 31.31
CA SER A 369 -12.78 10.38 32.11
C SER A 369 -12.82 10.05 33.63
N MET A 370 -13.32 8.89 34.01
CA MET A 370 -13.27 8.42 35.40
C MET A 370 -11.86 8.11 35.89
N ALA A 371 -10.99 7.58 35.00
CA ALA A 371 -9.56 7.37 35.30
C ALA A 371 -8.82 8.68 35.52
N ASN A 372 -9.27 9.77 34.88
CA ASN A 372 -8.72 11.12 34.99
C ASN A 372 -9.55 11.99 35.96
N GLN A 373 -10.03 11.41 37.04
CA GLN A 373 -10.82 12.17 38.00
C GLN A 373 -9.95 13.14 38.83
N TYR A 374 -10.49 14.30 39.14
CA TYR A 374 -9.86 15.33 39.95
C TYR A 374 -10.89 15.99 40.88
N ASN A 375 -10.39 16.67 41.91
CA ASN A 375 -11.21 17.46 42.81
C ASN A 375 -10.60 18.86 42.94
N PRO A 376 -11.16 19.87 42.25
CA PRO A 376 -10.54 21.21 42.23
C PRO A 376 -10.44 21.86 43.62
N VAL A 377 -11.33 21.52 44.54
CA VAL A 377 -11.26 22.05 45.89
C VAL A 377 -10.18 21.36 46.73
N GLN A 378 -10.05 20.02 46.60
CA GLN A 378 -8.93 19.30 47.22
C GLN A 378 -7.60 19.71 46.68
N ASP A 379 -7.50 19.88 45.35
CA ASP A 379 -6.27 20.28 44.66
C ASP A 379 -5.83 21.70 45.12
N TYR A 380 -6.80 22.63 45.16
CA TYR A 380 -6.58 23.98 45.72
C TYR A 380 -6.10 23.92 47.15
N LEU A 381 -6.82 23.26 48.06
CA LEU A 381 -6.48 23.17 49.46
C LEU A 381 -5.09 22.49 49.66
N SER A 382 -4.77 21.50 48.86
CA SER A 382 -3.47 20.81 48.94
C SER A 382 -2.32 21.62 48.38
N SER A 383 -2.56 22.61 47.52
CA SER A 383 -1.55 23.50 46.96
C SER A 383 -1.20 24.67 47.92
N LEU A 384 -1.98 24.89 48.98
CA LEU A 384 -1.75 25.98 49.92
C LEU A 384 -0.55 25.67 50.82
N GLU A 385 0.34 26.62 50.93
CA GLU A 385 1.43 26.61 51.91
C GLU A 385 1.09 27.49 53.10
N TRP A 386 1.23 26.93 54.31
CA TRP A 386 0.98 27.69 55.52
C TRP A 386 2.12 28.66 55.83
N ASP A 387 1.78 29.95 56.00
CA ASP A 387 2.74 31.02 56.30
C ASP A 387 3.15 31.10 57.80
N GLY A 388 2.69 30.16 58.63
CA GLY A 388 3.00 30.09 60.05
C GLY A 388 2.12 30.96 60.93
N ILE A 389 1.14 31.70 60.37
CA ILE A 389 0.27 32.61 61.13
C ILE A 389 -1.07 31.98 61.36
N SER A 390 -1.47 31.85 62.66
CA SER A 390 -2.79 31.32 63.06
C SER A 390 -3.88 32.37 62.92
N ARG A 391 -4.77 32.22 61.89
CA ARG A 391 -5.90 33.12 61.60
C ARG A 391 -7.24 32.45 61.77
N ALA A 392 -7.27 31.12 61.80
CA ALA A 392 -8.51 30.36 61.77
C ALA A 392 -9.37 30.61 63.01
N GLU A 393 -8.78 30.86 64.16
CA GLU A 393 -9.53 31.08 65.42
C GLU A 393 -10.10 32.48 65.54
N THR A 394 -9.45 33.47 64.89
CA THR A 394 -9.82 34.89 65.03
C THR A 394 -10.61 35.43 63.84
N LEU A 395 -10.90 34.62 62.82
CA LEU A 395 -11.52 35.07 61.59
C LEU A 395 -12.85 35.83 61.82
N PHE A 396 -13.71 35.33 62.70
CA PHE A 396 -14.99 35.98 62.99
C PHE A 396 -14.80 37.21 63.88
N ILE A 397 -13.80 37.21 64.73
CA ILE A 397 -13.44 38.36 65.58
C ILE A 397 -12.94 39.48 64.67
N ASP A 398 -11.94 39.20 63.83
CA ASP A 398 -11.24 40.18 63.01
C ASP A 398 -12.09 40.79 61.92
N TYR A 399 -13.00 39.98 61.31
CA TYR A 399 -13.73 40.41 60.11
C TYR A 399 -15.25 40.62 60.34
N LEU A 400 -15.85 40.00 61.36
CA LEU A 400 -17.26 40.15 61.63
C LEU A 400 -17.52 40.93 62.95
N GLY A 401 -16.50 41.31 63.70
CA GLY A 401 -16.63 42.09 64.93
C GLY A 401 -17.31 41.36 66.09
N VAL A 402 -17.20 40.05 66.12
CA VAL A 402 -17.77 39.22 67.21
C VAL A 402 -16.85 39.29 68.41
N ASP A 403 -17.43 39.21 69.64
CA ASP A 403 -16.69 39.25 70.89
C ASP A 403 -15.57 38.18 70.96
N ASP A 404 -14.38 38.56 71.34
CA ASP A 404 -13.25 37.67 71.54
C ASP A 404 -13.41 36.87 72.84
N ASN A 405 -13.79 35.60 72.68
CA ASN A 405 -13.91 34.69 73.81
C ASN A 405 -13.61 33.23 73.35
N LEU A 406 -13.42 32.32 74.30
CA LEU A 406 -13.06 30.92 74.00
C LEU A 406 -14.07 30.20 73.14
N TYR A 407 -15.34 30.51 73.26
CA TYR A 407 -16.41 29.90 72.46
C TYR A 407 -16.34 30.35 71.03
N THR A 408 -16.21 31.67 70.79
CA THR A 408 -16.07 32.22 69.43
C THR A 408 -14.86 31.62 68.70
N ARG A 409 -13.69 31.60 69.37
CA ARG A 409 -12.45 31.04 68.80
C ARG A 409 -12.61 29.55 68.50
N ALA A 410 -13.16 28.75 69.41
CA ALA A 410 -13.37 27.33 69.23
C ALA A 410 -14.42 27.03 68.11
N SER A 411 -15.49 27.80 68.02
CA SER A 411 -16.54 27.64 67.01
C SER A 411 -16.03 27.99 65.63
N THR A 412 -15.28 29.10 65.50
CA THR A 412 -14.67 29.49 64.20
C THR A 412 -13.69 28.44 63.70
N ARG A 413 -12.80 27.97 64.55
CA ARG A 413 -11.86 26.91 64.22
C ARG A 413 -12.57 25.62 63.80
N LYS A 414 -13.52 25.18 64.62
CA LYS A 414 -14.29 23.93 64.28
C LYS A 414 -15.01 24.05 62.98
N MET A 415 -15.66 25.18 62.67
CA MET A 415 -16.37 25.40 61.42
C MET A 415 -15.42 25.27 60.21
N LEU A 416 -14.27 25.92 60.21
CA LEU A 416 -13.30 25.87 59.10
C LEU A 416 -12.69 24.49 58.98
N VAL A 417 -12.27 23.85 60.07
CA VAL A 417 -11.74 22.49 60.08
C VAL A 417 -12.81 21.48 59.59
N ALA A 418 -14.09 21.66 59.98
CA ALA A 418 -15.17 20.83 59.50
C ALA A 418 -15.38 20.95 57.96
N ALA A 419 -15.31 22.19 57.46
CA ALA A 419 -15.43 22.43 56.00
C ALA A 419 -14.32 21.71 55.23
N VAL A 420 -13.07 21.88 55.65
CA VAL A 420 -11.89 21.22 55.03
C VAL A 420 -12.00 19.69 55.18
N ALA A 421 -12.31 19.19 56.38
CA ALA A 421 -12.43 17.77 56.65
C ALA A 421 -13.48 17.08 55.74
N ARG A 422 -14.61 17.73 55.44
CA ARG A 422 -15.65 17.20 54.52
C ARG A 422 -15.20 17.16 53.07
N ILE A 423 -14.31 18.02 52.66
CA ILE A 423 -13.77 17.98 51.32
C ILE A 423 -12.84 16.75 51.13
N PHE A 424 -11.97 16.46 52.14
CA PHE A 424 -11.06 15.31 52.06
C PHE A 424 -11.75 13.98 52.46
N ASN A 425 -12.76 14.02 53.31
CA ASN A 425 -13.51 12.85 53.76
C ASN A 425 -15.01 13.12 53.70
N PRO A 426 -15.66 13.00 52.52
CA PRO A 426 -17.08 13.23 52.33
C PRO A 426 -17.94 12.33 53.25
N GLY A 427 -18.88 12.94 53.98
CA GLY A 427 -19.76 12.22 54.91
C GLY A 427 -19.23 12.14 56.34
N VAL A 428 -18.06 12.69 56.65
CA VAL A 428 -17.57 12.78 58.04
C VAL A 428 -18.56 13.59 58.87
N LYS A 429 -18.91 13.03 60.03
CA LYS A 429 -19.78 13.73 61.04
C LYS A 429 -18.88 14.69 61.81
N TYR A 430 -19.45 15.85 62.10
CA TYR A 430 -18.79 16.91 62.83
C TYR A 430 -19.80 17.42 63.89
N ASP A 431 -19.60 17.01 65.11
CA ASP A 431 -20.44 17.41 66.26
C ASP A 431 -19.74 18.55 67.03
#